data_ef1b0e761f62cde5ae154f1d2a2aec9b
#
_entry.id   ef1b0e761f62cde5ae154f1d2a2aec9b
#
_cell.length_a   1.000
_cell.length_b   1.000
_cell.length_c   1.000
_cell.angle_alpha   90.00
_cell.angle_beta   90.00
_cell.angle_gamma   90.00
#
_symmetry.space_group_name_H-M   'P 1'
#
loop_
_entity.id
_entity.type
_entity.pdbx_description
1 polymer ?
#
loop_
_entity_poly.entity_id
_entity_poly.type
_entity_poly.pdbx_seq_one_letter_code
_entity_poly.pdbx_strand_id
1 'polypeptide(L)'
;SLSLTALLAGQRHTENVLLVTLDGLRWQDVFGGADNRMMNAKDGGVKDLLAARKRFTRSSPEASREVLMPFLWRVMAKEGQLFGDPNHNAKAVILNPHKFSYPGYSELICGVVDEAINSNNKLYNRNINVLEYLNSLPAYQDRVATSAGWDVHEFIVNNPRSGIFCEVAWQPITVAKSDRRRRELQQMLDHLPRYWENFSWDALTFARAKEYLEVKKPRVLYVALGETDEWAHARRYDLYLQMMQRNDSMVRTLWEWLQQDPQYQGKTSLIVTVDHGRGRTPRDWTD
;
A
#
# COMPACT_ATOMS: atom_id res chain seq x y z
N SER A 1 -12.75 -29.82 37.21
CA SER A 1 -12.59 -28.51 36.58
C SER A 1 -11.37 -28.49 35.68
N LEU A 2 -11.48 -29.11 34.53
CA LEU A 2 -10.45 -29.06 33.49
C LEU A 2 -10.99 -28.26 32.30
N SER A 3 -10.41 -27.05 32.17
CA SER A 3 -10.07 -26.44 30.90
C SER A 3 -11.19 -25.90 30.00
N LEU A 4 -11.72 -24.75 30.40
CA LEU A 4 -12.34 -23.79 29.47
C LEU A 4 -11.30 -22.94 28.74
N THR A 5 -10.02 -23.04 29.08
CA THR A 5 -8.90 -22.25 28.52
C THR A 5 -8.29 -22.85 27.25
N ALA A 6 -8.64 -24.07 26.86
CA ALA A 6 -8.10 -24.73 25.66
C ALA A 6 -8.93 -24.46 24.39
N LEU A 7 -10.12 -23.85 24.49
CA LEU A 7 -11.01 -23.61 23.35
C LEU A 7 -10.82 -22.23 22.67
N LEU A 8 -9.89 -21.41 23.13
CA LEU A 8 -9.62 -20.08 22.55
C LEU A 8 -8.28 -19.95 21.83
N ALA A 9 -7.51 -21.02 21.70
CA ALA A 9 -6.46 -21.07 20.71
C ALA A 9 -7.10 -21.41 19.35
N GLY A 10 -7.82 -20.44 18.78
CA GLY A 10 -8.30 -20.56 17.39
C GLY A 10 -7.13 -21.00 16.52
N GLN A 11 -7.32 -22.05 15.74
CA GLN A 11 -6.32 -22.52 14.79
C GLN A 11 -5.85 -21.32 13.98
N ARG A 12 -4.55 -21.04 14.02
CA ARG A 12 -3.95 -20.00 13.18
C ARG A 12 -4.02 -20.49 11.73
N HIS A 13 -4.94 -19.93 10.96
CA HIS A 13 -5.14 -20.32 9.56
C HIS A 13 -4.25 -19.57 8.58
N THR A 14 -3.61 -18.46 9.01
CA THR A 14 -2.76 -17.64 8.15
C THR A 14 -1.44 -18.33 7.85
N GLU A 15 -1.25 -18.72 6.61
CA GLU A 15 0.00 -19.24 6.06
C GLU A 15 0.68 -18.23 5.13
N ASN A 16 -0.08 -17.28 4.59
CA ASN A 16 0.38 -16.30 3.61
C ASN A 16 -0.08 -14.90 4.01
N VAL A 17 0.69 -13.89 3.62
CA VAL A 17 0.39 -12.48 3.88
C VAL A 17 0.51 -11.67 2.59
N LEU A 18 -0.52 -10.91 2.27
CA LEU A 18 -0.44 -9.79 1.32
C LEU A 18 -0.46 -8.50 2.14
N LEU A 19 0.69 -7.83 2.21
CA LEU A 19 0.84 -6.50 2.81
C LEU A 19 0.80 -5.46 1.71
N VAL A 20 -0.11 -4.49 1.82
CA VAL A 20 -0.19 -3.36 0.88
C VAL A 20 -0.08 -2.06 1.67
N THR A 21 0.80 -1.18 1.22
CA THR A 21 0.85 0.20 1.72
C THR A 21 0.37 1.17 0.66
N LEU A 22 -0.38 2.18 1.11
CA LEU A 22 -0.84 3.32 0.32
C LEU A 22 -0.17 4.57 0.88
N ASP A 23 0.89 5.04 0.21
CA ASP A 23 1.74 6.12 0.70
C ASP A 23 0.95 7.42 0.91
N GLY A 24 1.15 8.04 2.06
CA GLY A 24 0.60 9.35 2.38
C GLY A 24 -0.93 9.45 2.33
N LEU A 25 -1.66 8.34 2.45
CA LEU A 25 -3.12 8.34 2.39
C LEU A 25 -3.73 8.93 3.65
N ARG A 26 -4.60 9.94 3.48
CA ARG A 26 -5.24 10.66 4.58
C ARG A 26 -6.38 9.84 5.20
N TRP A 27 -6.34 9.64 6.51
CA TRP A 27 -7.44 8.99 7.23
C TRP A 27 -8.78 9.71 7.07
N GLN A 28 -8.76 11.06 6.91
CA GLN A 28 -9.95 11.87 6.71
C GLN A 28 -10.71 11.45 5.47
N ASP A 29 -10.00 11.16 4.37
CA ASP A 29 -10.63 10.75 3.12
C ASP A 29 -11.05 9.28 3.15
N VAL A 30 -10.28 8.44 3.85
CA VAL A 30 -10.64 7.02 4.05
C VAL A 30 -11.96 6.90 4.81
N PHE A 31 -12.09 7.60 5.94
CA PHE A 31 -13.25 7.45 6.84
C PHE A 31 -14.37 8.45 6.56
N GLY A 32 -14.07 9.62 6.03
CA GLY A 32 -15.04 10.68 5.78
C GLY A 32 -15.44 10.86 4.30
N GLY A 33 -14.73 10.22 3.37
CA GLY A 33 -14.93 10.47 1.95
C GLY A 33 -14.25 11.78 1.49
N ALA A 34 -14.49 12.18 0.24
CA ALA A 34 -13.87 13.37 -0.34
C ALA A 34 -14.14 14.63 0.47
N ASP A 35 -13.10 15.34 0.87
CA ASP A 35 -13.19 16.56 1.64
C ASP A 35 -13.62 17.75 0.75
N ASN A 36 -14.84 18.24 0.97
CA ASN A 36 -15.40 19.35 0.19
C ASN A 36 -14.57 20.64 0.27
N ARG A 37 -13.79 20.84 1.34
CA ARG A 37 -12.93 22.01 1.50
C ARG A 37 -11.79 22.04 0.47
N MET A 38 -11.38 20.86 -0.02
CA MET A 38 -10.34 20.72 -1.05
C MET A 38 -10.94 20.50 -2.46
N MET A 39 -12.26 20.35 -2.57
CA MET A 39 -12.92 20.18 -3.85
C MET A 39 -13.05 21.51 -4.61
N ASN A 40 -11.90 22.14 -4.88
CA ASN A 40 -11.78 23.41 -5.59
C ASN A 40 -10.38 23.55 -6.24
N ALA A 41 -10.23 24.57 -7.12
CA ALA A 41 -8.96 24.81 -7.82
C ALA A 41 -7.87 25.41 -6.92
N LYS A 42 -8.24 26.21 -5.90
CA LYS A 42 -7.28 26.95 -5.06
C LYS A 42 -6.56 26.05 -4.07
N ASP A 43 -7.32 25.29 -3.30
CA ASP A 43 -6.78 24.48 -2.20
C ASP A 43 -6.45 23.06 -2.63
N GLY A 44 -7.30 22.46 -3.47
CA GLY A 44 -7.12 21.08 -3.95
C GLY A 44 -6.53 20.96 -5.35
N GLY A 45 -6.33 22.04 -6.08
CA GLY A 45 -5.80 22.01 -7.45
C GLY A 45 -6.69 21.23 -8.44
N VAL A 46 -7.98 21.08 -8.12
CA VAL A 46 -8.95 20.35 -8.94
C VAL A 46 -9.14 21.03 -10.28
N LYS A 47 -8.92 20.33 -11.39
CA LYS A 47 -8.99 20.89 -12.74
C LYS A 47 -10.41 20.90 -13.31
N ASP A 48 -11.14 19.80 -13.17
CA ASP A 48 -12.54 19.70 -13.56
C ASP A 48 -13.39 19.45 -12.31
N LEU A 49 -13.92 20.52 -11.76
CA LEU A 49 -14.70 20.48 -10.53
C LEU A 49 -16.01 19.70 -10.67
N LEU A 50 -16.68 19.84 -11.82
CA LEU A 50 -17.95 19.16 -12.06
C LEU A 50 -17.75 17.64 -12.17
N ALA A 51 -16.76 17.22 -12.95
CA ALA A 51 -16.43 15.81 -13.07
C ALA A 51 -15.95 15.22 -11.74
N ALA A 52 -15.10 15.92 -11.00
CA ALA A 52 -14.59 15.48 -9.70
C ALA A 52 -15.74 15.31 -8.69
N ARG A 53 -16.62 16.30 -8.56
CA ARG A 53 -17.78 16.20 -7.66
C ARG A 53 -18.71 15.06 -8.05
N LYS A 54 -19.07 14.93 -9.32
CA LYS A 54 -19.90 13.85 -9.82
C LYS A 54 -19.31 12.48 -9.50
N ARG A 55 -18.00 12.35 -9.61
CA ARG A 55 -17.28 11.10 -9.39
C ARG A 55 -17.13 10.74 -7.90
N PHE A 56 -16.74 11.68 -7.06
CA PHE A 56 -16.24 11.42 -5.71
C PHE A 56 -17.18 11.86 -4.57
N THR A 57 -18.11 12.78 -4.81
CA THR A 57 -18.97 13.32 -3.76
C THR A 57 -20.34 12.67 -3.78
N ARG A 58 -20.89 12.37 -2.60
CA ARG A 58 -22.25 11.87 -2.39
C ARG A 58 -22.93 12.69 -1.27
N SER A 59 -24.21 12.38 -0.99
CA SER A 59 -25.02 13.07 -0.01
C SER A 59 -24.58 12.85 1.45
N SER A 60 -23.86 11.76 1.72
CA SER A 60 -23.30 11.51 3.06
C SER A 60 -21.81 11.16 3.00
N PRO A 61 -21.07 11.33 4.11
CA PRO A 61 -19.69 10.87 4.25
C PRO A 61 -19.53 9.37 3.96
N GLU A 62 -20.45 8.54 4.47
CA GLU A 62 -20.42 7.09 4.28
C GLU A 62 -20.56 6.72 2.81
N ALA A 63 -21.51 7.31 2.10
CA ALA A 63 -21.67 7.08 0.66
C ALA A 63 -20.47 7.62 -0.13
N SER A 64 -19.86 8.72 0.29
CA SER A 64 -18.67 9.29 -0.37
C SER A 64 -17.44 8.41 -0.16
N ARG A 65 -17.17 7.93 1.05
CA ARG A 65 -16.04 7.02 1.32
C ARG A 65 -16.20 5.67 0.61
N GLU A 66 -17.42 5.16 0.52
CA GLU A 66 -17.69 3.90 -0.20
C GLU A 66 -17.47 4.03 -1.70
N VAL A 67 -17.68 5.20 -2.28
CA VAL A 67 -17.33 5.48 -3.70
C VAL A 67 -15.82 5.53 -3.91
N LEU A 68 -15.06 6.04 -2.94
CA LEU A 68 -13.60 6.11 -3.03
C LEU A 68 -12.95 4.73 -2.88
N MET A 69 -13.42 3.93 -1.94
CA MET A 69 -12.81 2.64 -1.60
C MET A 69 -13.90 1.56 -1.42
N PRO A 70 -14.56 1.15 -2.52
CA PRO A 70 -15.67 0.21 -2.44
C PRO A 70 -15.27 -1.18 -1.92
N PHE A 71 -14.07 -1.67 -2.21
CA PHE A 71 -13.61 -2.96 -1.70
C PHE A 71 -13.32 -2.88 -0.20
N LEU A 72 -12.67 -1.82 0.25
CA LEU A 72 -12.43 -1.57 1.67
C LEU A 72 -13.76 -1.59 2.45
N TRP A 73 -14.76 -0.82 2.01
CA TRP A 73 -15.99 -0.61 2.78
C TRP A 73 -17.03 -1.72 2.64
N ARG A 74 -17.08 -2.39 1.48
CA ARG A 74 -18.09 -3.44 1.23
C ARG A 74 -17.61 -4.83 1.62
N VAL A 75 -16.30 -5.07 1.63
CA VAL A 75 -15.70 -6.37 1.92
C VAL A 75 -14.82 -6.30 3.16
N MET A 76 -13.69 -5.61 3.12
CA MET A 76 -12.70 -5.64 4.20
C MET A 76 -13.26 -5.17 5.54
N ALA A 77 -14.06 -4.10 5.54
CA ALA A 77 -14.68 -3.57 6.76
C ALA A 77 -15.71 -4.50 7.38
N LYS A 78 -16.29 -5.39 6.60
CA LYS A 78 -17.33 -6.36 7.06
C LYS A 78 -16.76 -7.70 7.48
N GLU A 79 -15.69 -8.12 6.81
CA GLU A 79 -15.08 -9.45 7.00
C GLU A 79 -13.80 -9.40 7.86
N GLY A 80 -13.24 -8.21 8.05
CA GLY A 80 -11.99 -7.99 8.76
C GLY A 80 -12.12 -6.98 9.91
N GLN A 81 -11.03 -6.29 10.19
CA GLN A 81 -10.93 -5.28 11.24
C GLN A 81 -10.42 -3.96 10.66
N LEU A 82 -10.96 -2.83 11.14
CA LEU A 82 -10.52 -1.48 10.80
C LEU A 82 -9.95 -0.78 12.02
N PHE A 83 -8.79 -0.14 11.83
CA PHE A 83 -8.12 0.68 12.82
C PHE A 83 -7.90 2.09 12.28
N GLY A 84 -7.77 3.07 13.16
CA GLY A 84 -7.43 4.44 12.77
C GLY A 84 -8.63 5.36 12.52
N ASP A 85 -9.86 4.91 12.78
CA ASP A 85 -11.02 5.80 12.75
C ASP A 85 -11.20 6.52 14.11
N PRO A 86 -10.91 7.83 14.17
CA PRO A 86 -11.04 8.58 15.42
C PRO A 86 -12.49 8.65 15.93
N ASN A 87 -13.47 8.52 15.04
CA ASN A 87 -14.89 8.56 15.43
C ASN A 87 -15.31 7.31 16.21
N HIS A 88 -14.56 6.23 16.07
CA HIS A 88 -14.79 4.97 16.78
C HIS A 88 -13.74 4.71 17.87
N ASN A 89 -13.00 5.75 18.29
CA ASN A 89 -11.91 5.65 19.27
C ASN A 89 -10.83 4.61 18.92
N ALA A 90 -10.73 4.26 17.66
CA ALA A 90 -9.71 3.38 17.12
C ALA A 90 -8.52 4.20 16.65
N LYS A 91 -7.33 3.95 17.21
CA LYS A 91 -6.12 4.70 16.88
C LYS A 91 -5.17 3.85 16.05
N ALA A 92 -4.68 4.41 14.96
CA ALA A 92 -3.49 3.97 14.25
C ALA A 92 -2.61 5.20 14.03
N VAL A 93 -1.42 5.23 14.61
CA VAL A 93 -0.55 6.39 14.61
C VAL A 93 0.89 5.96 14.36
N ILE A 94 1.65 6.78 13.67
CA ILE A 94 3.11 6.68 13.62
C ILE A 94 3.69 7.40 14.84
N LEU A 95 4.71 6.81 15.43
CA LEU A 95 5.36 7.32 16.63
C LEU A 95 6.59 8.14 16.32
N ASN A 96 7.24 7.93 15.16
CA ASN A 96 8.40 8.73 14.77
C ASN A 96 8.02 10.21 14.58
N PRO A 97 8.91 11.14 14.94
CA PRO A 97 8.62 12.57 14.87
C PRO A 97 8.61 13.14 13.43
N HIS A 98 9.17 12.41 12.46
CA HIS A 98 9.43 12.90 11.12
C HIS A 98 8.19 12.91 10.22
N LYS A 99 7.31 11.91 10.36
CA LYS A 99 6.00 11.83 9.68
C LYS A 99 6.07 11.90 8.15
N PHE A 100 7.10 11.32 7.55
CA PHE A 100 7.27 11.14 6.11
C PHE A 100 7.79 9.73 5.79
N SER A 101 7.92 9.42 4.50
CA SER A 101 7.90 8.03 3.98
C SER A 101 8.97 7.11 4.57
N TYR A 102 10.26 7.37 4.44
CA TYR A 102 11.24 6.38 4.88
C TYR A 102 11.16 6.07 6.39
N PRO A 103 11.13 7.05 7.30
CA PRO A 103 10.93 6.79 8.73
C PRO A 103 9.62 6.04 9.03
N GLY A 104 8.53 6.39 8.34
CA GLY A 104 7.23 5.74 8.47
C GLY A 104 7.26 4.28 8.03
N TYR A 105 7.80 4.00 6.86
CA TYR A 105 8.00 2.63 6.37
C TYR A 105 8.93 1.82 7.27
N SER A 106 10.02 2.42 7.75
CA SER A 106 10.94 1.75 8.66
C SER A 106 10.24 1.36 9.95
N GLU A 107 9.52 2.30 10.58
CA GLU A 107 8.74 2.02 11.79
C GLU A 107 7.71 0.89 11.54
N LEU A 108 6.99 0.95 10.41
CA LEU A 108 5.98 -0.04 10.04
C LEU A 108 6.55 -1.46 9.96
N ILE A 109 7.67 -1.65 9.23
CA ILE A 109 8.19 -3.00 8.99
C ILE A 109 9.21 -3.47 10.03
N CYS A 110 9.81 -2.55 10.81
CA CYS A 110 10.73 -2.91 11.89
C CYS A 110 10.05 -2.97 13.26
N GLY A 111 8.86 -2.34 13.41
CA GLY A 111 8.13 -2.31 14.68
C GLY A 111 8.75 -1.43 15.77
N VAL A 112 9.73 -0.60 15.39
CA VAL A 112 10.44 0.31 16.30
C VAL A 112 10.73 1.64 15.62
N VAL A 113 10.73 2.72 16.40
CA VAL A 113 11.21 4.02 15.96
C VAL A 113 12.72 4.05 16.05
N ASP A 114 13.38 4.50 14.98
CA ASP A 114 14.82 4.73 14.95
C ASP A 114 15.09 6.17 14.52
N GLU A 115 15.49 7.02 15.46
CA GLU A 115 15.74 8.45 15.24
C GLU A 115 16.86 8.72 14.22
N ALA A 116 17.74 7.76 13.97
CA ALA A 116 18.77 7.90 12.95
C ALA A 116 18.23 7.71 11.52
N ILE A 117 17.01 7.19 11.36
CA ILE A 117 16.30 7.15 10.10
C ILE A 117 15.44 8.41 10.01
N ASN A 118 16.03 9.50 9.54
CA ASN A 118 15.46 10.85 9.57
C ASN A 118 15.45 11.56 8.20
N SER A 119 15.53 10.82 7.13
CA SER A 119 15.52 11.33 5.76
C SER A 119 15.00 10.26 4.78
N ASN A 120 14.65 10.69 3.56
CA ASN A 120 14.35 9.82 2.43
C ASN A 120 15.60 9.44 1.62
N ASN A 121 16.80 9.59 2.19
CA ASN A 121 18.05 9.26 1.52
C ASN A 121 18.17 7.75 1.29
N LYS A 122 18.81 7.38 0.20
CA LYS A 122 19.11 6.01 -0.19
C LYS A 122 20.22 5.39 0.69
N LEU A 123 19.91 5.20 1.95
CA LEU A 123 20.78 4.54 2.93
C LEU A 123 20.09 3.24 3.37
N TYR A 124 20.82 2.13 3.31
CA TYR A 124 20.26 0.84 3.72
C TYR A 124 19.81 0.84 5.17
N ASN A 125 18.58 0.39 5.39
CA ASN A 125 18.01 0.28 6.74
C ASN A 125 18.88 -0.61 7.62
N ARG A 126 19.38 -0.03 8.71
CA ARG A 126 20.25 -0.74 9.64
C ARG A 126 19.50 -1.74 10.52
N ASN A 127 18.18 -1.56 10.67
CA ASN A 127 17.33 -2.40 11.47
C ASN A 127 16.89 -3.64 10.67
N ILE A 128 16.77 -4.76 11.36
CA ILE A 128 16.17 -5.97 10.78
C ILE A 128 14.67 -5.76 10.71
N ASN A 129 14.11 -5.89 9.53
CA ASN A 129 12.67 -5.76 9.32
C ASN A 129 11.98 -7.14 9.32
N VAL A 130 10.65 -7.14 9.47
CA VAL A 130 9.85 -8.36 9.54
C VAL A 130 9.96 -9.22 8.27
N LEU A 131 10.12 -8.60 7.09
CA LEU A 131 10.26 -9.32 5.83
C LEU A 131 11.59 -10.07 5.78
N GLU A 132 12.68 -9.39 6.18
CA GLU A 132 14.01 -9.99 6.32
C GLU A 132 14.02 -11.13 7.34
N TYR A 133 13.40 -10.91 8.50
CA TYR A 133 13.26 -11.95 9.51
C TYR A 133 12.52 -13.17 8.97
N LEU A 134 11.38 -12.98 8.30
CA LEU A 134 10.64 -14.08 7.69
C LEU A 134 11.45 -14.80 6.62
N ASN A 135 12.16 -14.07 5.75
CA ASN A 135 12.98 -14.68 4.71
C ASN A 135 14.14 -15.51 5.27
N SER A 136 14.62 -15.21 6.48
CA SER A 136 15.64 -16.00 7.17
C SER A 136 15.13 -17.35 7.71
N LEU A 137 13.81 -17.53 7.80
CA LEU A 137 13.22 -18.76 8.28
C LEU A 137 13.10 -19.79 7.15
N PRO A 138 13.49 -21.09 7.37
CA PRO A 138 13.47 -22.10 6.31
C PRO A 138 12.13 -22.25 5.59
N ALA A 139 11.01 -22.04 6.30
CA ALA A 139 9.67 -22.15 5.71
C ALA A 139 9.30 -20.99 4.78
N TYR A 140 10.00 -19.88 4.85
CA TYR A 140 9.74 -18.65 4.09
C TYR A 140 10.90 -18.23 3.18
N GLN A 141 12.03 -18.91 3.26
CA GLN A 141 13.20 -18.62 2.45
C GLN A 141 12.82 -18.61 0.96
N ASP A 142 13.23 -17.56 0.23
CA ASP A 142 12.91 -17.29 -1.18
C ASP A 142 11.39 -17.18 -1.48
N ARG A 143 10.57 -17.00 -0.42
CA ARG A 143 9.12 -16.85 -0.51
C ARG A 143 8.60 -15.53 0.02
N VAL A 144 9.50 -14.57 0.22
CA VAL A 144 9.20 -13.19 0.60
C VAL A 144 9.61 -12.29 -0.54
N ALA A 145 8.72 -11.38 -0.94
CA ALA A 145 8.97 -10.49 -2.06
C ALA A 145 8.40 -9.09 -1.81
N THR A 146 8.98 -8.09 -2.47
CA THR A 146 8.54 -6.70 -2.48
C THR A 146 8.39 -6.20 -3.90
N SER A 147 7.28 -5.50 -4.19
CA SER A 147 7.09 -4.70 -5.39
C SER A 147 6.68 -3.31 -4.98
N ALA A 148 7.43 -2.28 -5.38
CA ALA A 148 7.20 -0.92 -4.93
C ALA A 148 7.31 0.11 -6.06
N GLY A 149 6.50 1.16 -5.99
CA GLY A 149 6.58 2.28 -6.93
C GLY A 149 7.84 3.13 -6.74
N TRP A 150 8.32 3.26 -5.53
CA TRP A 150 9.45 4.10 -5.16
C TRP A 150 10.76 3.31 -5.01
N ASP A 151 11.85 3.80 -5.63
CA ASP A 151 13.13 3.11 -5.65
C ASP A 151 13.83 3.02 -4.28
N VAL A 152 13.46 3.88 -3.33
CA VAL A 152 13.99 3.85 -1.96
C VAL A 152 13.54 2.59 -1.19
N HIS A 153 12.51 1.89 -1.64
CA HIS A 153 12.09 0.63 -0.99
C HIS A 153 13.19 -0.44 -1.02
N GLU A 154 14.07 -0.44 -2.02
CA GLU A 154 15.26 -1.31 -2.02
C GLU A 154 16.13 -1.09 -0.78
N PHE A 155 16.23 0.16 -0.32
CA PHE A 155 17.00 0.54 0.87
C PHE A 155 16.20 0.29 2.15
N ILE A 156 14.88 0.53 2.14
CA ILE A 156 13.99 0.29 3.27
C ILE A 156 13.98 -1.20 3.66
N VAL A 157 13.85 -2.11 2.68
CA VAL A 157 13.87 -3.56 2.92
C VAL A 157 15.29 -4.11 3.07
N ASN A 158 16.31 -3.28 2.84
CA ASN A 158 17.73 -3.65 2.80
C ASN A 158 17.97 -4.88 1.92
N ASN A 159 17.64 -4.75 0.62
CA ASN A 159 17.68 -5.86 -0.32
C ASN A 159 19.02 -6.64 -0.29
N PRO A 160 20.22 -6.02 -0.28
CA PRO A 160 21.48 -6.77 -0.27
C PRO A 160 21.64 -7.67 0.97
N ARG A 161 21.14 -7.24 2.14
CA ARG A 161 21.23 -8.02 3.38
C ARG A 161 20.08 -9.02 3.50
N SER A 162 18.86 -8.60 3.18
CA SER A 162 17.66 -9.41 3.35
C SER A 162 17.55 -10.55 2.35
N GLY A 163 18.18 -10.43 1.17
CA GLY A 163 18.05 -11.39 0.09
C GLY A 163 16.64 -11.52 -0.52
N ILE A 164 15.74 -10.60 -0.17
CA ILE A 164 14.35 -10.60 -0.64
C ILE A 164 14.31 -10.19 -2.10
N PHE A 165 13.49 -10.86 -2.92
CA PHE A 165 13.16 -10.36 -4.24
C PHE A 165 12.52 -8.97 -4.11
N CYS A 166 13.08 -7.97 -4.81
CA CYS A 166 12.63 -6.60 -4.73
C CYS A 166 12.70 -5.95 -6.12
N GLU A 167 11.55 -5.65 -6.71
CA GLU A 167 11.44 -4.85 -7.93
C GLU A 167 10.82 -3.48 -7.61
N VAL A 168 11.53 -2.41 -7.96
CA VAL A 168 11.14 -1.05 -7.61
C VAL A 168 11.18 -0.10 -8.80
N ALA A 169 10.36 0.95 -8.74
CA ALA A 169 10.37 2.07 -9.68
C ALA A 169 10.47 1.64 -11.15
N TRP A 170 11.46 2.16 -11.85
CA TRP A 170 11.69 1.95 -13.29
C TRP A 170 12.64 0.79 -13.60
N GLN A 171 12.88 -0.11 -12.65
CA GLN A 171 13.69 -1.31 -12.91
C GLN A 171 13.06 -2.18 -14.01
N PRO A 172 13.87 -2.91 -14.79
CA PRO A 172 13.35 -3.85 -15.79
C PRO A 172 12.42 -4.91 -15.22
N ILE A 173 11.48 -5.38 -16.03
CA ILE A 173 10.60 -6.49 -15.65
C ILE A 173 11.40 -7.81 -15.70
N THR A 174 11.56 -8.45 -14.55
CA THR A 174 12.36 -9.68 -14.45
C THR A 174 11.49 -10.94 -14.37
N VAL A 175 10.28 -10.86 -13.81
CA VAL A 175 9.38 -11.99 -13.65
C VAL A 175 8.07 -11.75 -14.39
N ALA A 176 7.67 -12.70 -15.23
CA ALA A 176 6.35 -12.74 -15.87
C ALA A 176 6.00 -14.19 -16.26
N LYS A 177 4.71 -14.45 -16.52
CA LYS A 177 4.18 -15.79 -16.90
C LYS A 177 4.81 -16.39 -18.16
N SER A 178 5.32 -15.54 -19.04
CA SER A 178 5.99 -15.96 -20.27
C SER A 178 6.92 -14.86 -20.78
N ASP A 179 7.85 -15.21 -21.67
CA ASP A 179 8.72 -14.23 -22.33
C ASP A 179 7.93 -13.21 -23.17
N ARG A 180 6.83 -13.63 -23.77
CA ARG A 180 5.92 -12.72 -24.47
C ARG A 180 5.37 -11.68 -23.50
N ARG A 181 4.82 -12.13 -22.37
CA ARG A 181 4.24 -11.26 -21.35
C ARG A 181 5.28 -10.32 -20.74
N ARG A 182 6.49 -10.81 -20.51
CA ARG A 182 7.61 -10.01 -20.01
C ARG A 182 7.96 -8.89 -21.01
N ARG A 183 8.02 -9.20 -22.31
CA ARG A 183 8.27 -8.18 -23.35
C ARG A 183 7.15 -7.15 -23.43
N GLU A 184 5.88 -7.57 -23.35
CA GLU A 184 4.73 -6.66 -23.34
C GLU A 184 4.79 -5.67 -22.17
N LEU A 185 5.07 -6.17 -20.96
CA LEU A 185 5.22 -5.31 -19.78
C LEU A 185 6.45 -4.40 -19.88
N GLN A 186 7.56 -4.90 -20.42
CA GLN A 186 8.76 -4.08 -20.64
C GLN A 186 8.48 -2.97 -21.65
N GLN A 187 7.78 -3.27 -22.75
CA GLN A 187 7.38 -2.25 -23.71
C GLN A 187 6.46 -1.19 -23.08
N MET A 188 5.53 -1.61 -22.21
CA MET A 188 4.72 -0.64 -21.45
C MET A 188 5.61 0.26 -20.58
N LEU A 189 6.55 -0.33 -19.85
CA LEU A 189 7.52 0.41 -19.03
C LEU A 189 8.32 1.42 -19.86
N ASP A 190 8.81 1.00 -21.03
CA ASP A 190 9.68 1.81 -21.90
C ASP A 190 8.92 2.99 -22.55
N HIS A 191 7.60 2.84 -22.76
CA HIS A 191 6.74 3.87 -23.38
C HIS A 191 5.98 4.75 -22.38
N LEU A 192 5.92 4.37 -21.10
CA LEU A 192 5.29 5.20 -20.08
C LEU A 192 6.13 6.47 -19.84
N PRO A 193 5.49 7.65 -19.77
CA PRO A 193 6.21 8.86 -19.39
C PRO A 193 6.75 8.72 -17.97
N ARG A 194 8.04 8.99 -17.79
CA ARG A 194 8.68 9.07 -16.48
C ARG A 194 8.37 10.44 -15.87
N TYR A 195 7.17 10.55 -15.31
CA TYR A 195 6.75 11.80 -14.66
C TYR A 195 7.60 12.09 -13.41
N TRP A 196 7.97 11.03 -12.69
CA TRP A 196 8.91 11.06 -11.56
C TRP A 196 10.13 10.21 -11.90
N GLU A 197 11.33 10.66 -11.55
CA GLU A 197 12.57 9.92 -11.85
C GLU A 197 12.72 8.66 -11.02
N ASN A 198 12.37 8.75 -9.74
CA ASN A 198 12.58 7.72 -8.73
C ASN A 198 11.33 6.93 -8.35
N PHE A 199 10.21 7.23 -9.01
CA PHE A 199 8.92 6.62 -8.72
C PHE A 199 8.19 6.23 -10.02
N SER A 200 7.68 5.01 -10.09
CA SER A 200 6.88 4.53 -11.23
C SER A 200 5.39 4.47 -10.89
N TRP A 201 4.56 4.46 -11.93
CA TRP A 201 3.12 4.38 -11.80
C TRP A 201 2.67 3.16 -10.98
N ASP A 202 1.69 3.34 -10.09
CA ASP A 202 1.10 2.25 -9.29
C ASP A 202 0.55 1.13 -10.15
N ALA A 203 0.04 1.44 -11.34
CA ALA A 203 -0.41 0.44 -12.31
C ALA A 203 0.72 -0.51 -12.75
N LEU A 204 1.95 -0.02 -12.87
CA LEU A 204 3.12 -0.84 -13.20
C LEU A 204 3.56 -1.67 -11.99
N THR A 205 3.62 -1.06 -10.81
CA THR A 205 3.90 -1.75 -9.54
C THR A 205 2.92 -2.89 -9.29
N PHE A 206 1.63 -2.63 -9.48
CA PHE A 206 0.58 -3.64 -9.41
C PHE A 206 0.77 -4.76 -10.43
N ALA A 207 1.07 -4.43 -11.70
CA ALA A 207 1.28 -5.43 -12.74
C ALA A 207 2.44 -6.36 -12.42
N ARG A 208 3.58 -5.83 -11.94
CA ARG A 208 4.73 -6.61 -11.45
C ARG A 208 4.37 -7.50 -10.27
N ALA A 209 3.73 -6.93 -9.25
CA ALA A 209 3.30 -7.68 -8.08
C ALA A 209 2.41 -8.85 -8.47
N LYS A 210 1.47 -8.63 -9.41
CA LYS A 210 0.56 -9.67 -9.90
C LYS A 210 1.30 -10.76 -10.67
N GLU A 211 2.19 -10.41 -11.59
CA GLU A 211 3.01 -11.41 -12.31
C GLU A 211 3.87 -12.23 -11.35
N TYR A 212 4.52 -11.57 -10.40
CA TYR A 212 5.33 -12.27 -9.39
C TYR A 212 4.48 -13.22 -8.54
N LEU A 213 3.32 -12.74 -8.05
CA LEU A 213 2.37 -13.52 -7.28
C LEU A 213 1.95 -14.79 -8.01
N GLU A 214 1.60 -14.66 -9.29
CA GLU A 214 1.10 -15.78 -10.10
C GLU A 214 2.19 -16.79 -10.49
N VAL A 215 3.43 -16.32 -10.71
CA VAL A 215 4.55 -17.16 -11.18
C VAL A 215 5.33 -17.78 -10.02
N LYS A 216 5.67 -16.98 -9.01
CA LYS A 216 6.57 -17.39 -7.91
C LYS A 216 5.82 -17.86 -6.68
N LYS A 217 4.55 -17.47 -6.56
CA LYS A 217 3.68 -17.86 -5.44
C LYS A 217 4.34 -17.65 -4.07
N PRO A 218 4.77 -16.39 -3.75
CA PRO A 218 5.38 -16.09 -2.47
C PRO A 218 4.42 -16.35 -1.31
N ARG A 219 4.93 -16.63 -0.12
CA ARG A 219 4.13 -16.68 1.10
C ARG A 219 3.87 -15.29 1.68
N VAL A 220 4.80 -14.38 1.45
CA VAL A 220 4.67 -12.97 1.88
C VAL A 220 4.97 -12.09 0.69
N LEU A 221 3.99 -11.29 0.27
CA LEU A 221 4.14 -10.28 -0.76
C LEU A 221 3.85 -8.90 -0.15
N TYR A 222 4.83 -8.03 -0.23
CA TYR A 222 4.68 -6.62 0.10
C TYR A 222 4.53 -5.80 -1.18
N VAL A 223 3.46 -5.02 -1.28
CA VAL A 223 3.18 -4.12 -2.40
C VAL A 223 3.07 -2.69 -1.87
N ALA A 224 3.97 -1.81 -2.30
CA ALA A 224 3.95 -0.41 -1.89
C ALA A 224 3.52 0.48 -3.06
N LEU A 225 2.31 1.03 -2.95
CA LEU A 225 1.70 1.94 -3.92
C LEU A 225 1.85 3.37 -3.42
N GLY A 226 2.28 4.31 -4.25
CA GLY A 226 2.67 5.63 -3.78
C GLY A 226 2.09 6.79 -4.57
N GLU A 227 1.29 6.59 -5.62
CA GLU A 227 0.73 7.72 -6.39
C GLU A 227 -0.21 8.61 -5.54
N THR A 228 -0.75 8.13 -4.43
CA THR A 228 -1.53 8.96 -3.51
C THR A 228 -0.67 10.06 -2.90
N ASP A 229 0.56 9.73 -2.50
CA ASP A 229 1.52 10.70 -1.98
C ASP A 229 1.97 11.69 -3.05
N GLU A 230 2.36 11.18 -4.21
CA GLU A 230 2.85 11.99 -5.33
C GLU A 230 1.81 13.01 -5.83
N TRP A 231 0.54 12.62 -5.93
CA TRP A 231 -0.52 13.54 -6.34
C TRP A 231 -0.90 14.53 -5.23
N ALA A 232 -0.73 14.17 -3.96
CA ALA A 232 -0.88 15.10 -2.87
C ALA A 232 0.23 16.18 -2.92
N HIS A 233 1.50 15.80 -3.08
CA HIS A 233 2.62 16.73 -3.26
C HIS A 233 2.42 17.64 -4.49
N ALA A 234 1.88 17.10 -5.58
CA ALA A 234 1.52 17.87 -6.77
C ALA A 234 0.29 18.77 -6.57
N ARG A 235 -0.33 18.77 -5.39
CA ARG A 235 -1.57 19.48 -5.07
C ARG A 235 -2.69 19.19 -6.10
N ARG A 236 -2.88 17.91 -6.42
CA ARG A 236 -3.87 17.41 -7.36
C ARG A 236 -4.85 16.49 -6.66
N TYR A 237 -5.74 17.09 -5.85
CA TYR A 237 -6.72 16.33 -5.05
C TYR A 237 -7.65 15.47 -5.91
N ASP A 238 -7.99 15.92 -7.12
CA ASP A 238 -8.73 15.14 -8.11
C ASP A 238 -8.02 13.85 -8.52
N LEU A 239 -6.70 13.90 -8.73
CA LEU A 239 -5.89 12.73 -9.06
C LEU A 239 -5.61 11.85 -7.83
N TYR A 240 -5.36 12.47 -6.69
CA TYR A 240 -5.23 11.78 -5.40
C TYR A 240 -6.47 10.90 -5.11
N LEU A 241 -7.68 11.46 -5.19
CA LEU A 241 -8.93 10.69 -5.01
C LEU A 241 -9.11 9.61 -6.09
N GLN A 242 -8.69 9.90 -7.33
CA GLN A 242 -8.71 8.91 -8.39
C GLN A 242 -7.79 7.73 -8.07
N MET A 243 -6.62 7.99 -7.48
CA MET A 243 -5.69 6.92 -7.09
C MET A 243 -6.20 6.13 -5.90
N MET A 244 -6.86 6.74 -4.91
CA MET A 244 -7.58 5.98 -3.87
C MET A 244 -8.51 4.93 -4.47
N GLN A 245 -9.34 5.31 -5.46
CA GLN A 245 -10.24 4.36 -6.15
C GLN A 245 -9.49 3.26 -6.89
N ARG A 246 -8.41 3.62 -7.60
CA ARG A 246 -7.64 2.66 -8.39
C ARG A 246 -6.89 1.69 -7.50
N ASN A 247 -6.28 2.18 -6.43
CA ASN A 247 -5.55 1.37 -5.48
C ASN A 247 -6.48 0.38 -4.76
N ASP A 248 -7.68 0.81 -4.34
CA ASP A 248 -8.70 -0.09 -3.81
C ASP A 248 -9.08 -1.20 -4.80
N SER A 249 -9.21 -0.85 -6.09
CA SER A 249 -9.47 -1.83 -7.15
C SER A 249 -8.29 -2.79 -7.40
N MET A 250 -7.05 -2.30 -7.31
CA MET A 250 -5.84 -3.13 -7.43
C MET A 250 -5.74 -4.13 -6.27
N VAL A 251 -5.97 -3.66 -5.05
CA VAL A 251 -6.02 -4.52 -3.85
C VAL A 251 -7.10 -5.58 -3.99
N ARG A 252 -8.30 -5.19 -4.41
CA ARG A 252 -9.38 -6.13 -4.70
C ARG A 252 -8.97 -7.20 -5.71
N THR A 253 -8.33 -6.80 -6.80
CA THR A 253 -7.91 -7.74 -7.85
C THR A 253 -6.89 -8.76 -7.35
N LEU A 254 -5.92 -8.33 -6.54
CA LEU A 254 -4.96 -9.24 -5.91
C LEU A 254 -5.66 -10.19 -4.94
N TRP A 255 -6.56 -9.66 -4.11
CA TRP A 255 -7.31 -10.46 -3.15
C TRP A 255 -8.21 -11.51 -3.82
N GLU A 256 -8.97 -11.12 -4.84
CA GLU A 256 -9.84 -12.04 -5.58
C GLU A 256 -9.04 -13.16 -6.25
N TRP A 257 -7.85 -12.85 -6.77
CA TRP A 257 -6.96 -13.87 -7.33
C TRP A 257 -6.46 -14.84 -6.24
N LEU A 258 -6.03 -14.31 -5.09
CA LEU A 258 -5.60 -15.13 -3.95
C LEU A 258 -6.70 -16.08 -3.47
N GLN A 259 -7.96 -15.65 -3.49
CA GLN A 259 -9.08 -16.49 -3.08
C GLN A 259 -9.49 -17.55 -4.12
N GLN A 260 -8.88 -17.54 -5.30
CA GLN A 260 -9.09 -18.55 -6.34
C GLN A 260 -7.94 -19.57 -6.43
N ASP A 261 -6.79 -19.29 -5.84
CA ASP A 261 -5.63 -20.18 -5.87
C ASP A 261 -5.58 -21.06 -4.61
N PRO A 262 -5.44 -22.42 -4.75
CA PRO A 262 -5.48 -23.37 -3.62
C PRO A 262 -4.41 -23.14 -2.56
N GLN A 263 -3.26 -22.53 -2.89
CA GLN A 263 -2.23 -22.21 -1.91
C GLN A 263 -2.71 -21.11 -0.94
N TYR A 264 -3.53 -20.19 -1.42
CA TYR A 264 -3.87 -18.94 -0.72
C TYR A 264 -5.29 -18.91 -0.17
N GLN A 265 -6.22 -19.60 -0.83
CA GLN A 265 -7.65 -19.57 -0.48
C GLN A 265 -7.88 -19.97 0.98
N GLY A 266 -8.50 -19.05 1.74
CA GLY A 266 -8.80 -19.27 3.16
C GLY A 266 -7.57 -19.32 4.09
N LYS A 267 -6.35 -19.08 3.57
CA LYS A 267 -5.08 -19.17 4.31
C LYS A 267 -4.24 -17.90 4.23
N THR A 268 -4.81 -16.82 3.71
CA THR A 268 -4.09 -15.56 3.48
C THR A 268 -4.70 -14.45 4.31
N SER A 269 -3.84 -13.69 4.99
CA SER A 269 -4.21 -12.41 5.59
C SER A 269 -3.88 -11.27 4.63
N LEU A 270 -4.85 -10.40 4.38
CA LEU A 270 -4.65 -9.13 3.68
C LEU A 270 -4.51 -8.03 4.72
N ILE A 271 -3.42 -7.27 4.65
CA ILE A 271 -3.16 -6.10 5.48
C ILE A 271 -2.99 -4.90 4.56
N VAL A 272 -3.85 -3.89 4.71
CA VAL A 272 -3.74 -2.62 4.00
C VAL A 272 -3.49 -1.52 5.03
N THR A 273 -2.43 -0.75 4.85
CA THR A 273 -2.05 0.30 5.78
C THR A 273 -1.37 1.47 5.07
N VAL A 274 -0.92 2.45 5.83
CA VAL A 274 -0.18 3.61 5.35
C VAL A 274 1.14 3.72 6.12
N ASP A 275 2.12 4.38 5.53
CA ASP A 275 3.41 4.68 6.16
C ASP A 275 3.33 5.96 7.00
N HIS A 276 2.60 6.97 6.54
CA HIS A 276 2.29 8.21 7.26
C HIS A 276 0.93 8.77 6.83
N GLY A 277 0.43 9.71 7.61
CA GLY A 277 -0.74 10.52 7.25
C GLY A 277 -0.31 11.85 6.61
N ARG A 278 -1.28 12.77 6.49
CA ARG A 278 -1.08 14.12 5.98
C ARG A 278 -1.82 15.15 6.83
N GLY A 279 -1.53 16.41 6.59
CA GLY A 279 -2.19 17.54 7.24
C GLY A 279 -3.71 17.48 7.17
N ARG A 280 -4.35 18.15 8.13
CA ARG A 280 -5.81 18.06 8.35
C ARG A 280 -6.59 19.16 7.65
N THR A 281 -5.91 20.17 7.15
CA THR A 281 -6.52 21.38 6.59
C THR A 281 -6.20 21.55 5.10
N PRO A 282 -6.94 22.38 4.37
CA PRO A 282 -6.62 22.71 2.98
C PRO A 282 -5.24 23.36 2.77
N ARG A 283 -4.57 23.79 3.83
CA ARG A 283 -3.26 24.45 3.74
C ARG A 283 -2.11 23.45 3.85
N ASP A 284 -2.30 22.39 4.60
CA ASP A 284 -1.27 21.42 4.99
C ASP A 284 -1.52 19.97 4.51
N TRP A 285 -2.57 19.76 3.70
CA TRP A 285 -2.91 18.41 3.22
C TRP A 285 -1.88 17.81 2.25
N THR A 286 -0.99 18.64 1.75
CA THR A 286 0.11 18.24 0.85
C THR A 286 1.38 17.82 1.60
N ASP A 287 1.38 18.04 2.93
CA ASP A 287 2.56 17.87 3.78
C ASP A 287 2.42 16.62 4.66
#